data_d036e3868b2791e2766b91f1bf16ef7e
#
_entry.id   d036e3868b2791e2766b91f1bf16ef7e
#
_cell.length_a   1.000
_cell.length_b   1.000
_cell.length_c   1.000
_cell.angle_alpha   90.00
_cell.angle_beta   90.00
_cell.angle_gamma   90.00
#
_symmetry.space_group_name_H-M   'P 1'
#
loop_
_entity.id
_entity.type
_entity.pdbx_description
1 polymer ?
#
loop_
_entity_poly.entity_id
_entity_poly.type
_entity_poly.pdbx_seq_one_letter_code
_entity_poly.pdbx_strand_id
1 'polypeptide(L)'
;MTLLSRGVQGKREELLGGLVREVRQFNGLGASFFRVAAGRVGLNAADVQVIDILTSTGPTTAGQLAALTGLTTGAIAQMLDRLEEAGLVRRDRDPDDGRRVIVRLATDKDALGKIGPVFDSVERAWSELASRYDDEELALLLTFMERGNAVSREEIARLREAPAAGEGGNFSSPLGELGGGRLVVSAGASQLTLRAEAGMPELYRASFEGTMPDVKVDGGAVTIRYPRRLQLFQRHQQTAEVALNTTIPWQIVVRGGASDIVAELQGLELAGLEIEGGASQVRVNLPEPTGTVRVKITAGASDVTVQRPAGVAARVRVKGWASALTFDDRTFGDMVTDVRLQSPGYEDAPQRYDIIVSGSGSQFTLAAE
;
A
#
# COMPACT_ATOMS: atom_id res chain seq x y z
N MET A 1 23.09 41.49 -21.59
CA MET A 1 23.60 40.20 -21.07
C MET A 1 22.55 39.33 -20.37
N THR A 2 21.26 39.69 -20.35
CA THR A 2 20.21 39.03 -19.51
C THR A 2 19.29 38.06 -20.28
N LEU A 3 19.25 38.07 -21.60
CA LEU A 3 18.36 37.17 -22.39
C LEU A 3 18.99 35.82 -22.73
N LEU A 4 20.31 35.74 -22.85
CA LEU A 4 21.01 34.47 -23.13
C LEU A 4 21.04 33.54 -21.91
N SER A 5 21.06 34.09 -20.69
CA SER A 5 21.05 33.28 -19.45
C SER A 5 19.68 32.61 -19.17
N ARG A 6 18.56 33.24 -19.54
CA ARG A 6 17.23 32.66 -19.40
C ARG A 6 16.98 31.48 -20.34
N GLY A 7 17.47 31.53 -21.57
CA GLY A 7 17.34 30.44 -22.55
C GLY A 7 18.14 29.19 -22.15
N VAL A 8 19.32 29.37 -21.59
CA VAL A 8 20.19 28.27 -21.12
C VAL A 8 19.61 27.61 -19.87
N GLN A 9 19.01 28.39 -18.96
CA GLN A 9 18.39 27.91 -17.73
C GLN A 9 17.14 27.08 -18.02
N GLY A 10 16.28 27.54 -18.95
CA GLY A 10 15.08 26.79 -19.37
C GLY A 10 15.41 25.45 -20.04
N LYS A 11 16.45 25.44 -20.91
CA LYS A 11 16.91 24.20 -21.56
C LYS A 11 17.46 23.17 -20.53
N ARG A 12 18.18 23.63 -19.51
CA ARG A 12 18.71 22.79 -18.45
C ARG A 12 17.58 22.18 -17.60
N GLU A 13 16.57 22.96 -17.26
CA GLU A 13 15.39 22.49 -16.49
C GLU A 13 14.60 21.45 -17.28
N GLU A 14 14.42 21.66 -18.58
CA GLU A 14 13.76 20.71 -19.47
C GLU A 14 14.52 19.38 -19.55
N LEU A 15 15.85 19.41 -19.72
CA LEU A 15 16.69 18.21 -19.74
C LEU A 15 16.66 17.47 -18.41
N LEU A 16 16.73 18.17 -17.29
CA LEU A 16 16.62 17.56 -15.95
C LEU A 16 15.26 16.91 -15.75
N GLY A 17 14.18 17.58 -16.14
CA GLY A 17 12.82 17.02 -16.08
C GLY A 17 12.67 15.79 -16.97
N GLY A 18 13.28 15.79 -18.16
CA GLY A 18 13.35 14.64 -19.05
C GLY A 18 14.08 13.48 -18.41
N LEU A 19 15.27 13.72 -17.91
CA LEU A 19 16.11 12.71 -17.27
C LEU A 19 15.42 12.03 -16.08
N VAL A 20 14.77 12.81 -15.21
CA VAL A 20 14.03 12.25 -14.06
C VAL A 20 12.86 11.36 -14.51
N ARG A 21 12.16 11.73 -15.60
CA ARG A 21 11.10 10.89 -16.16
C ARG A 21 11.65 9.56 -16.70
N GLU A 22 12.73 9.61 -17.46
CA GLU A 22 13.37 8.41 -18.03
C GLU A 22 13.91 7.47 -16.94
N VAL A 23 14.55 7.99 -15.90
CA VAL A 23 14.99 7.19 -14.74
C VAL A 23 13.82 6.50 -14.07
N ARG A 24 12.68 7.17 -13.87
CA ARG A 24 11.47 6.54 -13.30
C ARG A 24 10.91 5.45 -14.20
N GLN A 25 10.87 5.69 -15.49
CA GLN A 25 10.40 4.71 -16.48
C GLN A 25 11.33 3.50 -16.52
N PHE A 26 12.63 3.72 -16.56
CA PHE A 26 13.64 2.67 -16.54
C PHE A 26 13.53 1.77 -15.31
N ASN A 27 13.37 2.35 -14.11
CA ASN A 27 13.16 1.60 -12.88
C ASN A 27 11.86 0.77 -12.93
N GLY A 28 10.78 1.31 -13.50
CA GLY A 28 9.51 0.61 -13.69
C GLY A 28 9.62 -0.56 -14.67
N LEU A 29 10.35 -0.38 -15.77
CA LEU A 29 10.61 -1.42 -16.76
C LEU A 29 11.49 -2.53 -16.19
N GLY A 30 12.53 -2.20 -15.41
CA GLY A 30 13.36 -3.16 -14.70
C GLY A 30 12.54 -4.08 -13.78
N ALA A 31 11.66 -3.50 -12.96
CA ALA A 31 10.75 -4.28 -12.10
C ALA A 31 9.79 -5.18 -12.92
N SER A 32 9.36 -4.72 -14.09
CA SER A 32 8.51 -5.50 -15.00
C SER A 32 9.27 -6.63 -15.67
N PHE A 33 10.53 -6.39 -16.05
CA PHE A 33 11.41 -7.40 -16.60
C PHE A 33 11.60 -8.58 -15.64
N PHE A 34 11.96 -8.32 -14.39
CA PHE A 34 12.13 -9.38 -13.38
C PHE A 34 10.86 -10.21 -13.19
N ARG A 35 9.68 -9.60 -13.26
CA ARG A 35 8.41 -10.32 -13.15
C ARG A 35 8.16 -11.24 -14.35
N VAL A 36 8.41 -10.77 -15.57
CA VAL A 36 8.24 -11.55 -16.77
C VAL A 36 9.28 -12.69 -16.84
N ALA A 37 10.53 -12.39 -16.50
CA ALA A 37 11.61 -13.37 -16.44
C ALA A 37 11.29 -14.50 -15.44
N ALA A 38 10.84 -14.13 -14.25
CA ALA A 38 10.44 -15.07 -13.20
C ALA A 38 9.31 -16.02 -13.66
N GLY A 39 8.29 -15.49 -14.34
CA GLY A 39 7.18 -16.29 -14.86
C GLY A 39 7.61 -17.34 -15.90
N ARG A 40 8.69 -17.08 -16.65
CA ARG A 40 9.23 -18.04 -17.64
C ARG A 40 10.00 -19.19 -17.01
N VAL A 41 10.59 -18.99 -15.84
CA VAL A 41 11.46 -19.99 -15.19
C VAL A 41 10.84 -20.61 -13.94
N GLY A 42 9.59 -20.28 -13.64
CA GLY A 42 8.86 -20.82 -12.49
C GLY A 42 9.35 -20.28 -11.13
N LEU A 43 10.00 -19.12 -11.12
CA LEU A 43 10.48 -18.41 -9.94
C LEU A 43 9.61 -17.19 -9.66
N ASN A 44 9.79 -16.56 -8.49
CA ASN A 44 9.22 -15.24 -8.23
C ASN A 44 10.22 -14.12 -8.62
N ALA A 45 9.73 -12.88 -8.74
CA ALA A 45 10.56 -11.75 -9.17
C ALA A 45 11.71 -11.45 -8.21
N ALA A 46 11.54 -11.67 -6.90
CA ALA A 46 12.59 -11.46 -5.92
C ALA A 46 13.67 -12.54 -6.00
N ASP A 47 13.31 -13.79 -6.32
CA ASP A 47 14.28 -14.87 -6.56
C ASP A 47 15.18 -14.53 -7.76
N VAL A 48 14.59 -14.05 -8.87
CA VAL A 48 15.34 -13.62 -10.06
C VAL A 48 16.23 -12.41 -9.76
N GLN A 49 15.75 -11.46 -8.96
CA GLN A 49 16.54 -10.31 -8.53
C GLN A 49 17.78 -10.74 -7.71
N VAL A 50 17.65 -11.73 -6.84
CA VAL A 50 18.81 -12.25 -6.07
C VAL A 50 19.81 -12.94 -6.99
N ILE A 51 19.36 -13.67 -7.99
CA ILE A 51 20.24 -14.28 -8.99
C ILE A 51 21.00 -13.21 -9.78
N ASP A 52 20.31 -12.14 -10.21
CA ASP A 52 20.92 -11.02 -10.89
C ASP A 52 21.98 -10.30 -10.03
N ILE A 53 21.67 -10.07 -8.74
CA ILE A 53 22.65 -9.54 -7.79
C ILE A 53 23.88 -10.45 -7.68
N LEU A 54 23.68 -11.76 -7.51
CA LEU A 54 24.80 -12.71 -7.43
C LEU A 54 25.61 -12.80 -8.73
N THR A 55 24.97 -12.58 -9.87
CA THR A 55 25.64 -12.52 -11.18
C THR A 55 26.53 -11.29 -11.28
N SER A 56 26.04 -10.14 -10.83
CA SER A 56 26.73 -8.85 -10.96
C SER A 56 27.78 -8.61 -9.85
N THR A 57 27.51 -9.05 -8.62
CA THR A 57 28.42 -8.81 -7.47
C THR A 57 29.33 -9.98 -7.14
N GLY A 58 29.05 -11.16 -7.69
CA GLY A 58 29.70 -12.40 -7.28
C GLY A 58 29.21 -12.93 -5.91
N PRO A 59 29.99 -13.84 -5.30
CA PRO A 59 29.64 -14.44 -4.00
C PRO A 59 29.41 -13.38 -2.92
N THR A 60 28.30 -13.48 -2.18
CA THR A 60 27.92 -12.48 -1.18
C THR A 60 27.22 -13.12 0.03
N THR A 61 27.09 -12.42 1.15
CA THR A 61 26.43 -12.95 2.34
C THR A 61 24.91 -12.73 2.31
N ALA A 62 24.15 -13.55 3.06
CA ALA A 62 22.70 -13.35 3.22
C ALA A 62 22.35 -11.97 3.79
N GLY A 63 23.19 -11.42 4.68
CA GLY A 63 23.03 -10.07 5.21
C GLY A 63 23.21 -8.98 4.15
N GLN A 64 24.18 -9.13 3.25
CA GLN A 64 24.37 -8.22 2.12
C GLN A 64 23.20 -8.32 1.12
N LEU A 65 22.71 -9.53 0.83
CA LEU A 65 21.50 -9.71 0.01
C LEU A 65 20.29 -9.02 0.63
N ALA A 66 20.10 -9.14 1.95
CA ALA A 66 19.04 -8.43 2.67
C ALA A 66 19.18 -6.90 2.52
N ALA A 67 20.41 -6.40 2.64
CA ALA A 67 20.69 -4.96 2.46
C ALA A 67 20.40 -4.48 1.03
N LEU A 68 20.77 -5.25 0.01
CA LEU A 68 20.61 -4.91 -1.39
C LEU A 68 19.14 -5.03 -1.87
N THR A 69 18.42 -6.05 -1.39
CA THR A 69 17.03 -6.29 -1.80
C THR A 69 16.01 -5.53 -0.96
N GLY A 70 16.38 -5.09 0.24
CA GLY A 70 15.44 -4.49 1.21
C GLY A 70 14.56 -5.49 1.94
N LEU A 71 14.84 -6.80 1.81
CA LEU A 71 14.12 -7.86 2.49
C LEU A 71 14.69 -8.12 3.89
N THR A 72 13.88 -8.72 4.78
CA THR A 72 14.38 -9.18 6.09
C THR A 72 15.32 -10.37 5.93
N THR A 73 16.21 -10.58 6.90
CA THR A 73 17.13 -11.74 6.93
C THR A 73 16.38 -13.07 6.92
N GLY A 74 15.21 -13.14 7.58
CA GLY A 74 14.34 -14.33 7.56
C GLY A 74 13.74 -14.59 6.17
N ALA A 75 13.29 -13.55 5.47
CA ALA A 75 12.76 -13.67 4.10
C ALA A 75 13.87 -14.11 3.12
N ILE A 76 15.10 -13.57 3.28
CA ILE A 76 16.27 -14.01 2.50
C ILE A 76 16.61 -15.47 2.80
N ALA A 77 16.57 -15.91 4.05
CA ALA A 77 16.85 -17.30 4.39
C ALA A 77 15.88 -18.26 3.70
N GLN A 78 14.57 -18.02 3.78
CA GLN A 78 13.55 -18.81 3.09
C GLN A 78 13.69 -18.79 1.56
N MET A 79 14.07 -17.65 1.01
CA MET A 79 14.31 -17.50 -0.42
C MET A 79 15.53 -18.34 -0.85
N LEU A 80 16.62 -18.26 -0.09
CA LEU A 80 17.82 -19.03 -0.38
C LEU A 80 17.59 -20.54 -0.24
N ASP A 81 16.71 -20.99 0.68
CA ASP A 81 16.32 -22.40 0.78
C ASP A 81 15.66 -22.87 -0.51
N ARG A 82 14.68 -22.10 -1.04
CA ARG A 82 14.03 -22.42 -2.32
C ARG A 82 14.97 -22.42 -3.51
N LEU A 83 15.87 -21.42 -3.56
CA LEU A 83 16.85 -21.32 -4.66
C LEU A 83 17.90 -22.44 -4.60
N GLU A 84 18.26 -22.90 -3.41
CA GLU A 84 19.17 -24.02 -3.22
C GLU A 84 18.51 -25.35 -3.57
N GLU A 85 17.24 -25.57 -3.18
CA GLU A 85 16.42 -26.71 -3.62
C GLU A 85 16.24 -26.73 -5.14
N ALA A 86 16.13 -25.57 -5.79
CA ALA A 86 16.06 -25.43 -7.24
C ALA A 86 17.44 -25.59 -7.92
N GLY A 87 18.54 -25.79 -7.17
CA GLY A 87 19.89 -25.95 -7.72
C GLY A 87 20.48 -24.66 -8.32
N LEU A 88 19.95 -23.49 -7.98
CA LEU A 88 20.34 -22.19 -8.57
C LEU A 88 21.41 -21.48 -7.76
N VAL A 89 21.42 -21.69 -6.45
CA VAL A 89 22.43 -21.13 -5.55
C VAL A 89 23.01 -22.22 -4.66
N ARG A 90 24.15 -21.92 -4.07
CA ARG A 90 24.83 -22.77 -3.08
C ARG A 90 25.31 -21.91 -1.93
N ARG A 91 25.20 -22.46 -0.72
CA ARG A 91 25.75 -21.88 0.49
C ARG A 91 27.06 -22.58 0.85
N ASP A 92 28.14 -21.82 0.96
CA ASP A 92 29.42 -22.29 1.41
C ASP A 92 29.86 -21.53 2.67
N ARG A 93 30.74 -22.13 3.47
CA ARG A 93 31.37 -21.39 4.55
C ARG A 93 32.41 -20.45 3.97
N ASP A 94 32.51 -19.25 4.54
CA ASP A 94 33.53 -18.28 4.18
C ASP A 94 34.91 -18.88 4.49
N PRO A 95 35.83 -18.97 3.53
CA PRO A 95 37.16 -19.49 3.77
C PRO A 95 37.98 -18.63 4.76
N ASP A 96 37.70 -17.33 4.84
CA ASP A 96 38.42 -16.39 5.69
C ASP A 96 37.75 -16.22 7.08
N ASP A 97 36.45 -16.47 7.19
CA ASP A 97 35.69 -16.43 8.45
C ASP A 97 34.66 -17.56 8.48
N GLY A 98 35.04 -18.70 9.02
CA GLY A 98 34.18 -19.90 9.10
C GLY A 98 32.84 -19.72 9.83
N ARG A 99 32.59 -18.54 10.45
CA ARG A 99 31.29 -18.18 11.07
C ARG A 99 30.34 -17.57 10.05
N ARG A 100 30.82 -17.14 8.87
CA ARG A 100 30.02 -16.53 7.81
C ARG A 100 29.63 -17.57 6.80
N VAL A 101 28.42 -17.39 6.25
CA VAL A 101 27.90 -18.17 5.11
C VAL A 101 27.88 -17.26 3.90
N ILE A 102 28.57 -17.70 2.85
CA ILE A 102 28.60 -17.06 1.55
C ILE A 102 27.63 -17.78 0.62
N VAL A 103 26.83 -17.02 -0.07
CA VAL A 103 25.90 -17.48 -1.12
C VAL A 103 26.56 -17.22 -2.47
N ARG A 104 26.54 -18.20 -3.33
CA ARG A 104 27.01 -18.08 -4.72
C ARG A 104 26.06 -18.77 -5.68
N LEU A 105 26.13 -18.41 -6.95
CA LEU A 105 25.42 -19.16 -7.98
C LEU A 105 25.94 -20.59 -8.03
N ALA A 106 25.03 -21.53 -8.20
CA ALA A 106 25.40 -22.93 -8.43
C ALA A 106 26.11 -23.06 -9.80
N THR A 107 26.99 -24.03 -9.93
CA THR A 107 27.69 -24.33 -11.18
C THR A 107 26.92 -25.35 -12.03
N ASP A 108 25.70 -25.72 -11.63
CA ASP A 108 24.88 -26.67 -12.35
C ASP A 108 24.39 -26.05 -13.66
N LYS A 109 24.85 -26.61 -14.78
CA LYS A 109 24.54 -26.14 -16.12
C LYS A 109 23.06 -26.31 -16.48
N ASP A 110 22.36 -27.28 -15.90
CA ASP A 110 20.95 -27.55 -16.20
C ASP A 110 20.02 -26.54 -15.52
N ALA A 111 20.34 -26.16 -14.28
CA ALA A 111 19.58 -25.16 -13.53
C ALA A 111 19.83 -23.74 -14.09
N LEU A 112 21.09 -23.38 -14.34
CA LEU A 112 21.45 -22.08 -14.93
C LEU A 112 21.03 -21.97 -16.41
N GLY A 113 20.96 -23.08 -17.14
CA GLY A 113 20.55 -23.11 -18.54
C GLY A 113 19.11 -22.62 -18.78
N LYS A 114 18.24 -22.62 -17.76
CA LYS A 114 16.88 -22.06 -17.85
C LYS A 114 16.86 -20.54 -17.68
N ILE A 115 17.77 -19.99 -16.91
CA ILE A 115 17.79 -18.56 -16.58
C ILE A 115 18.77 -17.80 -17.48
N GLY A 116 19.90 -18.39 -17.82
CA GLY A 116 20.96 -17.80 -18.64
C GLY A 116 20.42 -17.10 -19.90
N PRO A 117 19.62 -17.75 -20.75
CA PRO A 117 19.12 -17.15 -21.99
C PRO A 117 18.32 -15.85 -21.79
N VAL A 118 17.69 -15.65 -20.61
CA VAL A 118 16.94 -14.44 -20.30
C VAL A 118 17.89 -13.27 -20.04
N PHE A 119 18.95 -13.49 -19.28
CA PHE A 119 19.98 -12.47 -18.99
C PHE A 119 20.85 -12.20 -20.22
N ASP A 120 21.26 -13.22 -20.96
CA ASP A 120 22.03 -13.10 -22.19
C ASP A 120 21.30 -12.24 -23.25
N SER A 121 19.97 -12.33 -23.28
CA SER A 121 19.14 -11.52 -24.20
C SER A 121 19.22 -10.04 -23.84
N VAL A 122 19.16 -9.70 -22.55
CA VAL A 122 19.26 -8.32 -22.09
C VAL A 122 20.67 -7.78 -22.26
N GLU A 123 21.67 -8.56 -21.90
CA GLU A 123 23.10 -8.18 -22.06
C GLU A 123 23.42 -7.86 -23.52
N ARG A 124 22.98 -8.70 -24.45
CA ARG A 124 23.14 -8.44 -25.89
C ARG A 124 22.44 -7.15 -26.34
N ALA A 125 21.21 -6.92 -25.88
CA ALA A 125 20.47 -5.71 -26.24
C ALA A 125 21.16 -4.44 -25.69
N TRP A 126 21.70 -4.49 -24.46
CA TRP A 126 22.48 -3.39 -23.89
C TRP A 126 23.81 -3.19 -24.59
N SER A 127 24.51 -4.27 -24.97
CA SER A 127 25.76 -4.18 -25.74
C SER A 127 25.52 -3.57 -27.12
N GLU A 128 24.45 -3.95 -27.79
CA GLU A 128 24.06 -3.36 -29.07
C GLU A 128 23.69 -1.87 -28.93
N LEU A 129 22.97 -1.49 -27.87
CA LEU A 129 22.72 -0.09 -27.59
C LEU A 129 24.02 0.68 -27.31
N ALA A 130 24.88 0.15 -26.46
CA ALA A 130 26.15 0.77 -26.09
C ALA A 130 27.09 0.95 -27.29
N SER A 131 27.07 0.07 -28.29
CA SER A 131 27.88 0.17 -29.51
C SER A 131 27.62 1.43 -30.35
N ARG A 132 26.57 2.19 -30.05
CA ARG A 132 26.22 3.46 -30.71
C ARG A 132 26.89 4.67 -30.09
N TYR A 133 27.58 4.50 -28.98
CA TYR A 133 28.24 5.56 -28.22
C TYR A 133 29.76 5.36 -28.29
N ASP A 134 30.49 6.46 -28.28
CA ASP A 134 31.95 6.39 -28.17
C ASP A 134 32.40 6.20 -26.69
N ASP A 135 33.70 5.99 -26.51
CA ASP A 135 34.28 5.70 -25.19
C ASP A 135 34.10 6.86 -24.20
N GLU A 136 34.09 8.13 -24.65
CA GLU A 136 33.91 9.31 -23.81
C GLU A 136 32.43 9.41 -23.34
N GLU A 137 31.52 9.18 -24.26
CA GLU A 137 30.07 9.14 -23.98
C GLU A 137 29.74 7.98 -23.01
N LEU A 138 30.28 6.79 -23.25
CA LEU A 138 30.11 5.63 -22.36
C LEU A 138 30.68 5.91 -20.96
N ALA A 139 31.85 6.53 -20.86
CA ALA A 139 32.45 6.92 -19.57
C ALA A 139 31.55 7.92 -18.80
N LEU A 140 30.94 8.89 -19.52
CA LEU A 140 30.02 9.84 -18.94
C LEU A 140 28.74 9.14 -18.43
N LEU A 141 28.16 8.25 -19.26
CA LEU A 141 26.97 7.47 -18.89
C LEU A 141 27.24 6.57 -17.69
N LEU A 142 28.39 5.88 -17.67
CA LEU A 142 28.80 5.04 -16.55
C LEU A 142 28.91 5.86 -15.27
N THR A 143 29.63 6.99 -15.31
CA THR A 143 29.76 7.92 -14.18
C THR A 143 28.41 8.42 -13.66
N PHE A 144 27.49 8.74 -14.58
CA PHE A 144 26.13 9.16 -14.21
C PHE A 144 25.37 8.03 -13.47
N MET A 145 25.42 6.80 -13.99
CA MET A 145 24.75 5.64 -13.38
C MET A 145 25.36 5.29 -12.01
N GLU A 146 26.66 5.33 -11.87
CA GLU A 146 27.35 5.08 -10.59
C GLU A 146 26.93 6.08 -9.52
N ARG A 147 26.90 7.38 -9.87
CA ARG A 147 26.44 8.46 -8.96
C ARG A 147 24.96 8.31 -8.65
N GLY A 148 24.13 7.97 -9.64
CA GLY A 148 22.70 7.72 -9.46
C GLY A 148 22.45 6.54 -8.50
N ASN A 149 23.22 5.47 -8.62
CA ASN A 149 23.18 4.33 -7.71
C ASN A 149 23.61 4.71 -6.28
N ALA A 150 24.63 5.59 -6.13
CA ALA A 150 25.03 6.09 -4.82
C ALA A 150 23.93 6.93 -4.17
N VAL A 151 23.36 7.89 -4.89
CA VAL A 151 22.22 8.71 -4.43
C VAL A 151 21.05 7.83 -4.03
N SER A 152 20.72 6.80 -4.83
CA SER A 152 19.62 5.88 -4.52
C SER A 152 19.88 5.08 -3.24
N ARG A 153 21.11 4.62 -3.02
CA ARG A 153 21.49 3.95 -1.76
C ARG A 153 21.42 4.87 -0.55
N GLU A 154 21.86 6.12 -0.68
CA GLU A 154 21.77 7.13 0.39
C GLU A 154 20.32 7.46 0.73
N GLU A 155 19.44 7.64 -0.28
CA GLU A 155 18.02 7.88 -0.05
C GLU A 155 17.32 6.68 0.59
N ILE A 156 17.66 5.44 0.17
CA ILE A 156 17.16 4.23 0.81
C ILE A 156 17.62 4.15 2.27
N ALA A 157 18.91 4.45 2.56
CA ALA A 157 19.43 4.50 3.92
C ALA A 157 18.72 5.57 4.75
N ARG A 158 18.56 6.78 4.21
CA ARG A 158 17.84 7.88 4.87
C ARG A 158 16.37 7.50 5.17
N LEU A 159 15.67 6.85 4.24
CA LEU A 159 14.31 6.36 4.45
C LEU A 159 14.24 5.23 5.49
N ARG A 160 15.32 4.49 5.69
CA ARG A 160 15.44 3.47 6.75
C ARG A 160 15.81 4.06 8.10
N GLU A 161 16.61 5.14 8.11
CA GLU A 161 17.05 5.87 9.30
C GLU A 161 16.06 6.96 9.73
N ALA A 162 15.21 7.44 8.81
CA ALA A 162 14.05 8.25 9.18
C ALA A 162 13.31 7.46 10.27
N PRO A 163 13.03 8.06 11.46
CA PRO A 163 12.45 7.34 12.56
C PRO A 163 11.24 6.58 12.04
N ALA A 164 11.46 5.28 11.83
CA ALA A 164 10.36 4.35 11.65
C ALA A 164 9.44 4.66 12.82
N ALA A 165 8.18 4.88 12.52
CA ALA A 165 7.15 4.95 13.49
C ALA A 165 7.56 4.14 14.72
N GLY A 166 7.44 4.71 15.91
CA GLY A 166 8.02 4.18 17.15
C GLY A 166 7.94 2.68 17.25
N GLU A 167 8.91 2.05 17.87
CA GLU A 167 9.09 0.60 17.96
C GLU A 167 7.73 -0.11 18.00
N GLY A 168 7.41 -0.87 16.92
CA GLY A 168 6.16 -1.61 16.81
C GLY A 168 5.11 -1.07 15.85
N GLY A 169 5.44 -0.20 14.87
CA GLY A 169 4.45 0.27 13.87
C GLY A 169 3.41 1.24 14.41
N ASN A 170 3.68 1.89 15.55
CA ASN A 170 2.78 2.85 16.19
C ASN A 170 3.02 4.27 15.69
N PHE A 171 1.94 4.96 15.30
CA PHE A 171 1.94 6.34 14.84
C PHE A 171 0.97 7.16 15.66
N SER A 172 1.34 8.39 15.99
CA SER A 172 0.45 9.34 16.64
C SER A 172 0.84 10.77 16.29
N SER A 173 -0.04 11.71 16.53
CA SER A 173 0.23 13.14 16.44
C SER A 173 -0.53 13.86 17.54
N PRO A 174 0.03 14.90 18.17
CA PRO A 174 -0.69 15.66 19.16
C PRO A 174 -1.95 16.31 18.57
N LEU A 175 -3.01 16.45 19.37
CA LEU A 175 -4.26 17.07 18.93
C LEU A 175 -4.07 18.55 18.59
N GLY A 176 -3.30 19.29 19.37
CA GLY A 176 -3.14 20.74 19.20
C GLY A 176 -4.47 21.50 19.33
N GLU A 177 -4.58 22.65 18.65
CA GLU A 177 -5.79 23.50 18.63
C GLU A 177 -6.64 23.24 17.38
N LEU A 178 -6.90 21.96 17.05
CA LEU A 178 -7.64 21.58 15.84
C LEU A 178 -9.15 21.59 16.11
N GLY A 179 -9.92 22.27 15.25
CA GLY A 179 -11.37 22.28 15.27
C GLY A 179 -12.05 21.13 14.52
N GLY A 180 -11.30 20.22 13.91
CA GLY A 180 -11.81 19.06 13.19
C GLY A 180 -10.71 18.19 12.63
N GLY A 181 -11.01 16.92 12.41
CA GLY A 181 -10.11 15.91 11.87
C GLY A 181 -10.61 15.31 10.55
N ARG A 182 -9.68 14.95 9.69
CA ARG A 182 -9.97 14.19 8.46
C ARG A 182 -9.06 12.98 8.39
N LEU A 183 -9.62 11.79 8.38
CA LEU A 183 -8.88 10.55 8.14
C LEU A 183 -9.07 10.11 6.69
N VAL A 184 -7.97 9.86 5.99
CA VAL A 184 -7.98 9.26 4.65
C VAL A 184 -7.10 8.01 4.67
N VAL A 185 -7.71 6.84 4.53
CA VAL A 185 -6.99 5.56 4.38
C VAL A 185 -7.05 5.16 2.91
N SER A 186 -5.89 4.97 2.29
CA SER A 186 -5.79 4.61 0.86
C SER A 186 -5.08 3.29 0.69
N ALA A 187 -5.81 2.33 0.11
CA ALA A 187 -5.39 1.00 -0.39
C ALA A 187 -4.57 0.10 0.56
N GLY A 188 -4.92 -1.17 0.64
CA GLY A 188 -4.00 -2.27 0.92
C GLY A 188 -4.01 -2.89 2.32
N ALA A 189 -4.86 -2.50 3.26
CA ALA A 189 -5.02 -3.26 4.50
C ALA A 189 -5.87 -4.54 4.25
N SER A 190 -5.45 -5.68 4.80
CA SER A 190 -6.33 -6.87 4.82
C SER A 190 -7.44 -6.68 5.85
N GLN A 191 -7.10 -6.08 6.98
CA GLN A 191 -8.03 -5.76 8.06
C GLN A 191 -7.81 -4.31 8.51
N LEU A 192 -8.88 -3.52 8.54
CA LEU A 192 -8.88 -2.13 9.02
C LEU A 192 -9.87 -2.00 10.18
N THR A 193 -9.38 -1.64 11.35
CA THR A 193 -10.19 -1.32 12.52
C THR A 193 -10.08 0.17 12.83
N LEU A 194 -11.21 0.87 12.84
CA LEU A 194 -11.33 2.26 13.28
C LEU A 194 -12.10 2.28 14.59
N ARG A 195 -11.62 3.03 15.58
CA ARG A 195 -12.33 3.16 16.84
C ARG A 195 -12.29 4.58 17.38
N ALA A 196 -13.29 4.96 18.14
CA ALA A 196 -13.31 6.18 18.92
C ALA A 196 -12.57 5.94 20.24
N GLU A 197 -11.72 6.87 20.66
CA GLU A 197 -11.01 6.80 21.94
C GLU A 197 -11.09 8.12 22.68
N ALA A 198 -11.72 8.09 23.85
CA ALA A 198 -11.89 9.26 24.70
C ALA A 198 -10.66 9.48 25.59
N GLY A 199 -10.37 10.73 25.89
CA GLY A 199 -9.34 11.11 26.86
C GLY A 199 -7.90 10.99 26.37
N MET A 200 -7.68 10.71 25.08
CA MET A 200 -6.34 10.71 24.50
C MET A 200 -5.86 12.15 24.20
N PRO A 201 -4.59 12.49 24.47
CA PRO A 201 -4.03 13.80 24.13
C PRO A 201 -3.64 13.93 22.66
N GLU A 202 -3.58 12.82 21.94
CA GLU A 202 -3.25 12.81 20.53
C GLU A 202 -4.49 13.04 19.67
N LEU A 203 -4.28 13.56 18.45
CA LEU A 203 -5.28 13.63 17.39
C LEU A 203 -5.76 12.23 16.99
N TYR A 204 -4.80 11.32 16.79
CA TYR A 204 -5.02 9.92 16.50
C TYR A 204 -3.87 9.07 17.04
N ARG A 205 -4.13 7.79 17.20
CA ARG A 205 -3.12 6.75 17.43
C ARG A 205 -3.39 5.60 16.45
N ALA A 206 -2.36 5.17 15.75
CA ALA A 206 -2.49 4.06 14.80
C ALA A 206 -1.40 3.02 15.03
N SER A 207 -1.75 1.75 14.90
CA SER A 207 -0.82 0.63 14.89
C SER A 207 -1.00 -0.20 13.63
N PHE A 208 0.11 -0.66 13.08
CA PHE A 208 0.13 -1.41 11.83
C PHE A 208 0.96 -2.68 12.00
N GLU A 209 0.43 -3.78 11.47
CA GLU A 209 1.16 -5.03 11.36
C GLU A 209 1.34 -5.42 9.89
N GLY A 210 2.47 -6.00 9.56
CA GLY A 210 2.83 -6.37 8.19
C GLY A 210 3.52 -5.24 7.43
N THR A 211 3.01 -4.84 6.27
CA THR A 211 3.60 -3.75 5.48
C THR A 211 3.27 -2.40 6.09
N MET A 212 4.28 -1.60 6.42
CA MET A 212 4.09 -0.25 6.95
C MET A 212 3.55 0.70 5.88
N PRO A 213 2.48 1.44 6.17
CA PRO A 213 1.99 2.51 5.31
C PRO A 213 2.84 3.79 5.44
N ASP A 214 2.74 4.67 4.45
CA ASP A 214 3.15 6.07 4.56
C ASP A 214 2.05 6.84 5.31
N VAL A 215 2.38 7.41 6.46
CA VAL A 215 1.43 8.18 7.29
C VAL A 215 1.85 9.65 7.27
N LYS A 216 0.97 10.52 6.82
CA LYS A 216 1.17 11.97 6.79
C LYS A 216 0.09 12.68 7.57
N VAL A 217 0.50 13.70 8.30
CA VAL A 217 -0.41 14.58 9.06
C VAL A 217 -0.18 16.02 8.60
N ASP A 218 -1.25 16.68 8.17
CA ASP A 218 -1.21 18.07 7.75
C ASP A 218 -2.53 18.77 8.14
N GLY A 219 -2.45 19.79 9.01
CA GLY A 219 -3.59 20.61 9.41
C GLY A 219 -4.82 19.82 9.91
N GLY A 220 -4.64 18.74 10.65
CA GLY A 220 -5.71 17.85 11.12
C GLY A 220 -6.11 16.75 10.13
N ALA A 221 -5.54 16.75 8.92
CA ALA A 221 -5.75 15.67 7.94
C ALA A 221 -4.70 14.57 8.16
N VAL A 222 -5.14 13.39 8.55
CA VAL A 222 -4.34 12.17 8.68
C VAL A 222 -4.50 11.33 7.42
N THR A 223 -3.44 11.14 6.67
CA THR A 223 -3.44 10.33 5.44
C THR A 223 -2.58 9.09 5.63
N ILE A 224 -3.19 7.93 5.54
CA ILE A 224 -2.56 6.62 5.64
C ILE A 224 -2.57 6.00 4.24
N ARG A 225 -1.41 5.78 3.65
CA ARG A 225 -1.28 5.25 2.29
C ARG A 225 -0.38 4.03 2.27
N TYR A 226 -0.94 2.89 1.91
CA TYR A 226 -0.14 1.70 1.63
C TYR A 226 0.55 1.81 0.27
N PRO A 227 1.81 1.40 0.16
CA PRO A 227 2.50 1.38 -1.13
C PRO A 227 1.78 0.41 -2.08
N ARG A 228 1.50 0.85 -3.30
CA ARG A 228 0.93 0.02 -4.38
C ARG A 228 1.97 -1.01 -4.86
N ARG A 229 2.40 -1.91 -4.01
CA ARG A 229 3.14 -3.08 -4.45
C ARG A 229 2.11 -4.09 -4.96
N LEU A 230 2.31 -4.59 -6.16
CA LEU A 230 1.56 -5.72 -6.69
C LEU A 230 1.79 -6.93 -5.78
N GLN A 231 0.87 -7.13 -4.85
CA GLN A 231 0.91 -8.22 -3.87
C GLN A 231 0.37 -9.48 -4.53
N LEU A 232 1.17 -10.10 -5.42
CA LEU A 232 0.73 -11.34 -6.04
C LEU A 232 0.96 -12.57 -5.16
N PHE A 233 1.78 -12.52 -4.08
CA PHE A 233 2.10 -13.74 -3.31
C PHE A 233 2.48 -13.57 -1.82
N GLN A 234 2.18 -12.48 -1.15
CA GLN A 234 2.39 -12.44 0.30
C GLN A 234 1.07 -12.44 1.07
N ARG A 235 0.68 -13.60 1.59
CA ARG A 235 -0.39 -13.79 2.58
C ARG A 235 0.06 -13.29 3.99
N HIS A 236 0.67 -12.13 4.11
CA HIS A 236 0.79 -11.50 5.40
C HIS A 236 -0.49 -10.69 5.62
N GLN A 237 -1.23 -11.03 6.65
CA GLN A 237 -2.35 -10.20 7.10
C GLN A 237 -1.78 -8.81 7.41
N GLN A 238 -2.30 -7.81 6.73
CA GLN A 238 -1.95 -6.42 6.96
C GLN A 238 -3.05 -5.85 7.84
N THR A 239 -2.78 -5.75 9.11
CA THR A 239 -3.70 -5.21 10.09
C THR A 239 -3.40 -3.73 10.31
N ALA A 240 -4.44 -2.91 10.31
CA ALA A 240 -4.39 -1.51 10.65
C ALA A 240 -5.42 -1.23 11.74
N GLU A 241 -4.99 -0.74 12.87
CA GLU A 241 -5.85 -0.22 13.92
C GLU A 241 -5.64 1.28 14.06
N VAL A 242 -6.72 2.07 14.02
CA VAL A 242 -6.67 3.53 14.14
C VAL A 242 -7.67 3.99 15.19
N ALA A 243 -7.16 4.56 16.26
CA ALA A 243 -7.95 5.22 17.29
C ALA A 243 -8.03 6.72 17.00
N LEU A 244 -9.23 7.29 17.06
CA LEU A 244 -9.52 8.69 16.76
C LEU A 244 -9.98 9.42 18.02
N ASN A 245 -9.49 10.64 18.22
CA ASN A 245 -9.86 11.50 19.32
C ASN A 245 -11.34 11.90 19.25
N THR A 246 -12.07 11.77 20.36
CA THR A 246 -13.52 12.03 20.41
C THR A 246 -13.88 13.50 20.65
N THR A 247 -12.92 14.39 20.89
CA THR A 247 -13.18 15.79 21.24
C THR A 247 -13.38 16.71 20.04
N ILE A 248 -13.17 16.20 18.83
CA ILE A 248 -13.34 16.95 17.57
C ILE A 248 -14.16 16.15 16.55
N PRO A 249 -14.89 16.84 15.65
CA PRO A 249 -15.60 16.16 14.54
C PRO A 249 -14.66 15.56 13.52
N TRP A 250 -15.05 14.40 12.97
CA TRP A 250 -14.27 13.67 11.98
C TRP A 250 -14.97 13.44 10.65
N GLN A 251 -14.25 13.73 9.56
CA GLN A 251 -14.56 13.24 8.22
C GLN A 251 -13.69 12.01 7.93
N ILE A 252 -14.29 10.85 7.71
CA ILE A 252 -13.57 9.59 7.48
C ILE A 252 -13.76 9.16 6.03
N VAL A 253 -12.64 8.86 5.34
CA VAL A 253 -12.63 8.40 3.95
C VAL A 253 -11.72 7.18 3.83
N VAL A 254 -12.28 6.04 3.48
CA VAL A 254 -11.53 4.80 3.19
C VAL A 254 -11.59 4.55 1.70
N ARG A 255 -10.44 4.54 1.02
CA ARG A 255 -10.31 4.32 -0.43
C ARG A 255 -9.44 3.10 -0.71
N GLY A 256 -9.96 2.20 -1.53
CA GLY A 256 -9.24 0.98 -1.94
C GLY A 256 -9.72 -0.27 -1.23
N GLY A 257 -9.26 -1.44 -1.70
CA GLY A 257 -9.71 -2.73 -1.16
C GLY A 257 -9.15 -3.02 0.23
N ALA A 258 -10.02 -3.38 1.15
CA ALA A 258 -9.67 -4.10 2.37
C ALA A 258 -10.56 -5.35 2.44
N SER A 259 -10.04 -6.48 2.96
CA SER A 259 -10.91 -7.65 3.12
C SER A 259 -11.98 -7.38 4.18
N ASP A 260 -11.57 -6.84 5.31
CA ASP A 260 -12.45 -6.57 6.45
C ASP A 260 -12.28 -5.12 6.94
N ILE A 261 -13.40 -4.41 7.07
CA ILE A 261 -13.47 -3.06 7.65
C ILE A 261 -14.38 -3.10 8.86
N VAL A 262 -13.86 -2.77 10.01
CA VAL A 262 -14.61 -2.60 11.26
C VAL A 262 -14.46 -1.16 11.72
N ALA A 263 -15.57 -0.43 11.86
CA ALA A 263 -15.59 0.97 12.30
C ALA A 263 -16.49 1.09 13.54
N GLU A 264 -15.86 1.12 14.72
CA GLU A 264 -16.50 1.33 16.02
C GLU A 264 -16.42 2.81 16.37
N LEU A 265 -17.43 3.58 15.96
CA LEU A 265 -17.40 5.03 16.01
C LEU A 265 -18.25 5.62 17.15
N GLN A 266 -18.79 4.79 18.05
CA GLN A 266 -19.58 5.24 19.18
C GLN A 266 -18.79 6.25 20.02
N GLY A 267 -19.41 7.38 20.35
CA GLY A 267 -18.77 8.47 21.09
C GLY A 267 -17.94 9.43 20.24
N LEU A 268 -17.80 9.20 18.94
CA LEU A 268 -17.15 10.12 18.02
C LEU A 268 -18.17 11.15 17.49
N GLU A 269 -17.77 12.40 17.32
CA GLU A 269 -18.53 13.33 16.51
C GLU A 269 -18.22 13.07 15.01
N LEU A 270 -19.18 12.46 14.29
CA LEU A 270 -18.99 12.06 12.91
C LEU A 270 -19.56 13.13 11.96
N ALA A 271 -18.70 13.81 11.21
CA ALA A 271 -19.09 14.75 10.17
C ALA A 271 -19.50 14.04 8.85
N GLY A 272 -18.91 12.87 8.58
CA GLY A 272 -19.24 12.04 7.43
C GLY A 272 -18.35 10.83 7.30
N LEU A 273 -18.86 9.79 6.61
CA LEU A 273 -18.13 8.55 6.35
C LEU A 273 -18.26 8.17 4.87
N GLU A 274 -17.14 7.96 4.20
CA GLU A 274 -17.07 7.45 2.84
C GLU A 274 -16.21 6.19 2.78
N ILE A 275 -16.77 5.09 2.28
CA ILE A 275 -16.05 3.84 2.02
C ILE A 275 -16.13 3.56 0.52
N GLU A 276 -14.98 3.62 -0.18
CA GLU A 276 -14.87 3.44 -1.63
C GLU A 276 -13.89 2.29 -1.92
N GLY A 277 -14.35 1.23 -2.59
CA GLY A 277 -13.50 0.10 -3.02
C GLY A 277 -14.12 -1.26 -2.73
N GLY A 278 -13.42 -2.36 -3.11
CA GLY A 278 -13.85 -3.72 -2.81
C GLY A 278 -13.56 -4.10 -1.34
N ALA A 279 -14.56 -4.63 -0.65
CA ALA A 279 -14.39 -5.24 0.67
C ALA A 279 -15.18 -6.54 0.76
N SER A 280 -14.69 -7.53 1.50
CA SER A 280 -15.48 -8.74 1.75
C SER A 280 -16.51 -8.49 2.84
N GLN A 281 -16.11 -7.83 3.92
CA GLN A 281 -16.99 -7.46 5.03
C GLN A 281 -16.80 -6.00 5.44
N VAL A 282 -17.89 -5.30 5.70
CA VAL A 282 -17.91 -3.94 6.23
C VAL A 282 -18.87 -3.90 7.41
N ARG A 283 -18.37 -3.61 8.61
CA ARG A 283 -19.16 -3.39 9.82
C ARG A 283 -18.93 -1.97 10.32
N VAL A 284 -20.02 -1.24 10.50
CA VAL A 284 -19.97 0.16 10.95
C VAL A 284 -20.95 0.34 12.10
N ASN A 285 -20.44 0.71 13.26
CA ASN A 285 -21.22 1.14 14.42
C ASN A 285 -21.18 2.67 14.50
N LEU A 286 -22.29 3.30 14.13
CA LEU A 286 -22.40 4.74 14.01
C LEU A 286 -22.65 5.40 15.40
N PRO A 287 -22.09 6.61 15.65
CA PRO A 287 -22.36 7.37 16.86
C PRO A 287 -23.73 8.06 16.84
N GLU A 288 -24.08 8.79 17.89
CA GLU A 288 -25.18 9.76 17.87
C GLU A 288 -24.83 10.90 16.88
N PRO A 289 -25.68 11.19 15.90
CA PRO A 289 -25.39 12.25 14.92
C PRO A 289 -25.65 13.65 15.49
N THR A 290 -24.82 14.64 15.18
CA THR A 290 -24.98 16.05 15.55
C THR A 290 -25.80 16.87 14.55
N GLY A 291 -26.45 16.19 13.58
CA GLY A 291 -27.23 16.79 12.52
C GLY A 291 -27.58 15.76 11.46
N THR A 292 -27.61 16.16 10.18
CA THR A 292 -27.73 15.19 9.08
C THR A 292 -26.34 14.71 8.67
N VAL A 293 -25.98 13.48 9.06
CA VAL A 293 -24.70 12.87 8.73
C VAL A 293 -24.85 12.00 7.48
N ARG A 294 -23.95 12.19 6.53
CA ARG A 294 -23.92 11.39 5.30
C ARG A 294 -22.94 10.22 5.43
N VAL A 295 -23.46 9.03 5.14
CA VAL A 295 -22.66 7.80 5.01
C VAL A 295 -22.75 7.30 3.58
N LYS A 296 -21.62 7.19 2.89
CA LYS A 296 -21.55 6.70 1.51
C LYS A 296 -20.70 5.44 1.46
N ILE A 297 -21.27 4.35 0.98
CA ILE A 297 -20.58 3.07 0.78
C ILE A 297 -20.67 2.74 -0.71
N THR A 298 -19.54 2.90 -1.41
CA THR A 298 -19.42 2.59 -2.84
C THR A 298 -18.45 1.44 -2.97
N ALA A 299 -18.96 0.22 -2.82
CA ALA A 299 -18.12 -0.96 -2.82
C ALA A 299 -18.83 -2.14 -3.52
N GLY A 300 -18.04 -3.00 -4.17
CA GLY A 300 -18.42 -4.38 -4.36
C GLY A 300 -18.14 -5.14 -3.05
N ALA A 301 -19.06 -5.09 -2.09
CA ALA A 301 -18.92 -5.77 -0.81
C ALA A 301 -19.85 -6.98 -0.73
N SER A 302 -19.33 -8.08 -0.18
CA SER A 302 -20.17 -9.28 -0.01
C SER A 302 -21.15 -9.11 1.16
N ASP A 303 -20.71 -8.42 2.22
CA ASP A 303 -21.51 -8.24 3.44
C ASP A 303 -21.29 -6.84 4.03
N VAL A 304 -22.33 -6.05 4.16
CA VAL A 304 -22.31 -4.72 4.75
C VAL A 304 -23.31 -4.63 5.87
N THR A 305 -22.83 -4.44 7.09
CA THR A 305 -23.65 -4.23 8.28
C THR A 305 -23.39 -2.83 8.83
N VAL A 306 -24.44 -2.03 8.94
CA VAL A 306 -24.42 -0.71 9.57
C VAL A 306 -25.37 -0.72 10.75
N GLN A 307 -24.84 -0.41 11.93
CA GLN A 307 -25.63 -0.26 13.15
C GLN A 307 -25.70 1.21 13.54
N ARG A 308 -26.85 1.69 13.96
CA ARG A 308 -27.06 3.05 14.44
C ARG A 308 -27.73 3.04 15.82
N PRO A 309 -27.57 4.09 16.62
CA PRO A 309 -28.24 4.18 17.91
C PRO A 309 -29.76 4.07 17.79
N ALA A 310 -30.38 3.44 18.76
CA ALA A 310 -31.84 3.30 18.83
C ALA A 310 -32.52 4.69 18.85
N GLY A 311 -33.62 4.82 18.13
CA GLY A 311 -34.35 6.10 18.02
C GLY A 311 -33.79 7.12 17.02
N VAL A 312 -32.58 6.94 16.52
CA VAL A 312 -32.00 7.81 15.49
C VAL A 312 -32.63 7.49 14.14
N ALA A 313 -33.21 8.50 13.49
CA ALA A 313 -33.82 8.32 12.17
C ALA A 313 -32.77 8.09 11.08
N ALA A 314 -33.05 7.19 10.15
CA ALA A 314 -32.17 6.91 9.03
C ALA A 314 -32.94 6.76 7.71
N ARG A 315 -32.28 7.15 6.62
CA ARG A 315 -32.71 6.88 5.26
C ARG A 315 -31.61 6.14 4.53
N VAL A 316 -31.97 5.06 3.84
CA VAL A 316 -31.07 4.30 2.98
C VAL A 316 -31.51 4.43 1.53
N ARG A 317 -30.55 4.70 0.67
CA ARG A 317 -30.71 4.63 -0.78
C ARG A 317 -29.72 3.62 -1.34
N VAL A 318 -30.25 2.53 -1.87
CA VAL A 318 -29.45 1.50 -2.56
C VAL A 318 -29.48 1.82 -4.05
N LYS A 319 -28.30 2.10 -4.63
CA LYS A 319 -28.08 2.30 -6.07
C LYS A 319 -27.24 1.13 -6.59
N GLY A 320 -27.79 0.32 -7.46
CA GLY A 320 -27.19 -0.94 -7.91
C GLY A 320 -28.03 -2.12 -7.46
N TRP A 321 -27.42 -3.29 -7.19
CA TRP A 321 -28.19 -4.47 -6.76
C TRP A 321 -27.65 -5.07 -5.46
N ALA A 322 -28.56 -5.59 -4.63
CA ALA A 322 -28.25 -6.39 -3.46
C ALA A 322 -29.10 -7.66 -3.49
N SER A 323 -28.52 -8.80 -3.11
CA SER A 323 -29.27 -10.06 -3.02
C SER A 323 -30.22 -10.10 -1.81
N ALA A 324 -29.87 -9.42 -0.73
CA ALA A 324 -30.71 -9.22 0.43
C ALA A 324 -30.50 -7.83 1.04
N LEU A 325 -31.57 -7.18 1.44
CA LEU A 325 -31.56 -5.89 2.13
C LEU A 325 -32.36 -6.01 3.42
N THR A 326 -31.75 -5.78 4.55
CA THR A 326 -32.46 -5.67 5.84
C THR A 326 -32.41 -4.22 6.31
N PHE A 327 -33.58 -3.66 6.61
CA PHE A 327 -33.73 -2.34 7.18
C PHE A 327 -34.59 -2.44 8.45
N ASP A 328 -33.92 -2.29 9.59
CA ASP A 328 -34.50 -2.56 10.91
C ASP A 328 -35.11 -4.00 10.95
N ASP A 329 -36.38 -4.13 11.24
CA ASP A 329 -37.09 -5.42 11.34
C ASP A 329 -37.61 -5.95 9.99
N ARG A 330 -37.29 -5.27 8.87
CA ARG A 330 -37.81 -5.64 7.54
C ARG A 330 -36.71 -6.16 6.65
N THR A 331 -36.87 -7.39 6.19
CA THR A 331 -35.97 -7.99 5.21
C THR A 331 -36.64 -8.07 3.84
N PHE A 332 -35.91 -7.59 2.84
CA PHE A 332 -36.29 -7.65 1.43
C PHE A 332 -35.35 -8.64 0.76
N GLY A 333 -35.90 -9.75 0.26
CA GLY A 333 -35.17 -10.77 -0.51
C GLY A 333 -35.33 -10.56 -2.00
N ASP A 334 -34.60 -11.33 -2.81
CA ASP A 334 -34.68 -11.39 -4.27
C ASP A 334 -34.37 -10.09 -5.01
N MET A 335 -33.05 -9.82 -5.18
CA MET A 335 -32.51 -8.74 -6.02
C MET A 335 -33.22 -7.38 -5.88
N VAL A 336 -32.76 -6.64 -4.90
CA VAL A 336 -33.26 -5.29 -4.65
C VAL A 336 -32.43 -4.29 -5.46
N THR A 337 -33.08 -3.48 -6.30
CA THR A 337 -32.42 -2.45 -7.12
C THR A 337 -33.10 -1.09 -6.94
N ASP A 338 -32.29 -0.02 -6.84
CA ASP A 338 -32.74 1.36 -6.74
C ASP A 338 -33.85 1.62 -5.69
N VAL A 339 -33.61 1.14 -4.48
CA VAL A 339 -34.56 1.22 -3.37
C VAL A 339 -34.23 2.39 -2.45
N ARG A 340 -35.28 3.07 -1.99
CA ARG A 340 -35.23 4.08 -0.94
C ARG A 340 -36.11 3.65 0.22
N LEU A 341 -35.52 3.48 1.39
CA LEU A 341 -36.20 3.18 2.65
C LEU A 341 -35.87 4.27 3.67
N GLN A 342 -36.79 4.55 4.56
CA GLN A 342 -36.53 5.50 5.65
C GLN A 342 -37.34 5.15 6.90
N SER A 343 -36.78 5.53 8.06
CA SER A 343 -37.47 5.41 9.35
C SER A 343 -38.68 6.34 9.42
N PRO A 344 -39.70 6.00 10.21
CA PRO A 344 -40.77 6.93 10.53
C PRO A 344 -40.22 8.26 11.09
N GLY A 345 -40.77 9.39 10.69
CA GLY A 345 -40.34 10.72 11.14
C GLY A 345 -39.01 11.22 10.62
N TYR A 346 -38.38 10.54 9.65
CA TYR A 346 -37.07 10.91 9.11
C TYR A 346 -37.00 12.38 8.63
N GLU A 347 -37.99 12.89 7.96
CA GLU A 347 -37.97 14.24 7.36
C GLU A 347 -37.97 15.34 8.47
N ASP A 348 -38.61 15.07 9.60
CA ASP A 348 -38.72 15.99 10.74
C ASP A 348 -37.59 15.82 11.78
N ALA A 349 -36.83 14.75 11.67
CA ALA A 349 -35.74 14.46 12.63
C ALA A 349 -34.56 15.44 12.44
N PRO A 350 -34.18 16.23 13.46
CA PRO A 350 -33.04 17.15 13.35
C PRO A 350 -31.68 16.39 13.29
N GLN A 351 -31.63 15.23 13.89
CA GLN A 351 -30.46 14.35 13.94
C GLN A 351 -30.76 13.05 13.23
N ARG A 352 -30.05 12.77 12.16
CA ARG A 352 -30.37 11.66 11.27
C ARG A 352 -29.21 11.23 10.39
N TYR A 353 -29.32 10.01 9.84
CA TYR A 353 -28.38 9.47 8.86
C TYR A 353 -28.97 9.43 7.45
N ASP A 354 -28.25 9.95 6.45
CA ASP A 354 -28.53 9.76 5.02
C ASP A 354 -27.49 8.80 4.44
N ILE A 355 -27.87 7.52 4.25
CA ILE A 355 -26.99 6.44 3.87
C ILE A 355 -27.19 6.12 2.39
N ILE A 356 -26.10 6.15 1.63
CA ILE A 356 -26.09 5.83 0.20
C ILE A 356 -25.18 4.61 0.01
N VAL A 357 -25.77 3.53 -0.49
CA VAL A 357 -25.02 2.32 -0.87
C VAL A 357 -25.06 2.21 -2.38
N SER A 358 -23.91 2.13 -3.03
CA SER A 358 -23.78 2.02 -4.48
C SER A 358 -22.83 0.86 -4.82
N GLY A 359 -23.19 0.09 -5.84
CA GLY A 359 -22.40 -1.07 -6.29
C GLY A 359 -23.19 -2.36 -6.26
N SER A 360 -22.50 -3.47 -6.38
CA SER A 360 -23.08 -4.81 -6.26
C SER A 360 -22.68 -5.42 -4.92
N GLY A 361 -23.66 -5.87 -4.13
CA GLY A 361 -23.44 -6.51 -2.82
C GLY A 361 -24.31 -7.74 -2.64
N SER A 362 -23.87 -8.71 -1.84
CA SER A 362 -24.67 -9.87 -1.53
C SER A 362 -25.66 -9.59 -0.40
N GLN A 363 -25.24 -8.95 0.67
CA GLN A 363 -26.09 -8.61 1.80
C GLN A 363 -25.84 -7.18 2.30
N PHE A 364 -26.92 -6.44 2.57
CA PHE A 364 -26.83 -5.17 3.26
C PHE A 364 -27.82 -5.15 4.44
N THR A 365 -27.30 -4.84 5.62
CA THR A 365 -28.09 -4.72 6.84
C THR A 365 -27.91 -3.34 7.45
N LEU A 366 -29.00 -2.62 7.67
CA LEU A 366 -29.06 -1.47 8.57
C LEU A 366 -29.98 -1.80 9.74
N ALA A 367 -29.45 -1.75 10.93
CA ALA A 367 -30.19 -2.03 12.16
C ALA A 367 -30.09 -0.85 13.15
N ALA A 368 -31.11 -0.70 13.97
CA ALA A 368 -31.07 0.12 15.16
C ALA A 368 -30.66 -0.76 16.37
N GLU A 369 -29.73 -0.32 17.16
CA GLU A 369 -29.22 -1.02 18.35
C GLU A 369 -29.44 -0.16 19.62
#